data_a44c5fae33a2c017d43c22c34afdaae0
#
_entry.id   a44c5fae33a2c017d43c22c34afdaae0
#
_cell.length_a   1.000
_cell.length_b   1.000
_cell.length_c   1.000
_cell.angle_alpha   90.00
_cell.angle_beta   90.00
_cell.angle_gamma   90.00
#
_symmetry.space_group_name_H-M   'P 1'
#
loop_
_entity.id
_entity.type
_entity.pdbx_description
1 polymer ?
#
loop_
_entity_poly.entity_id
_entity_poly.type
_entity_poly.pdbx_seq_one_letter_code
_entity_poly.pdbx_strand_id
1 'polypeptide(L)'
;NKNRVGKKIYTDGEKGDLINLSCYKSGKDEAINVGDKIESLKNEFGFNNMAILVRAIFQTREFEERFLKIGIPYRIIGGIKFYERAEIKDCLSYLRIVNQHKDDLAFERIVNVPKRSIGDTTINTISNYAKSNKISLIDSSKKLLELNKIKPKTKIGLSSIIKLIEKWSRDHLNGTNHV
;
A
#
# COMPACT_ATOMS: atom_id res chain seq x y z
N ASN A 1 -4.70 -6.87 37.52
CA ASN A 1 -5.57 -7.90 36.90
C ASN A 1 -5.64 -9.08 37.85
N LYS A 2 -6.67 -9.13 38.73
CA LYS A 2 -6.78 -10.15 39.81
C LYS A 2 -7.01 -11.60 39.32
N ASN A 3 -7.27 -11.79 38.03
CA ASN A 3 -7.56 -13.11 37.43
C ASN A 3 -6.44 -13.61 36.49
N ARG A 4 -5.24 -13.07 36.58
CA ARG A 4 -4.13 -13.56 35.79
C ARG A 4 -3.49 -14.79 36.47
N VAL A 5 -3.55 -15.95 35.83
CA VAL A 5 -2.76 -17.11 36.23
C VAL A 5 -1.31 -16.67 36.23
N GLY A 6 -0.68 -16.77 37.42
CA GLY A 6 0.67 -16.26 37.65
C GLY A 6 1.69 -16.98 36.78
N LYS A 7 2.14 -16.34 35.70
CA LYS A 7 3.34 -16.74 34.96
C LYS A 7 4.52 -16.00 35.57
N LYS A 8 5.48 -16.71 36.13
CA LYS A 8 6.82 -16.17 36.39
C LYS A 8 7.57 -16.14 35.07
N ILE A 9 7.87 -14.93 34.59
CA ILE A 9 8.76 -14.74 33.46
C ILE A 9 10.16 -14.59 34.05
N TYR A 10 11.09 -15.44 33.62
CA TYR A 10 12.49 -15.42 34.05
C TYR A 10 13.39 -15.56 32.83
N THR A 11 14.61 -15.18 32.97
CA THR A 11 15.68 -15.37 31.98
C THR A 11 16.89 -15.98 32.67
N ASP A 12 17.60 -16.83 31.97
CA ASP A 12 18.90 -17.38 32.41
C ASP A 12 20.06 -16.47 31.93
N GLY A 13 19.77 -15.36 31.26
CA GLY A 13 20.74 -14.38 30.81
C GLY A 13 21.25 -13.49 31.94
N GLU A 14 22.40 -12.87 31.70
CA GLU A 14 22.99 -11.89 32.62
C GLU A 14 22.09 -10.64 32.79
N LYS A 15 22.35 -9.90 33.88
CA LYS A 15 21.66 -8.62 34.12
C LYS A 15 22.10 -7.61 33.04
N GLY A 16 21.16 -7.14 32.24
CA GLY A 16 21.38 -6.05 31.28
C GLY A 16 21.22 -4.66 31.92
N ASP A 17 21.24 -3.65 31.08
CA ASP A 17 21.01 -2.27 31.45
C ASP A 17 19.60 -2.04 31.99
N LEU A 18 19.43 -0.95 32.72
CA LEU A 18 18.11 -0.52 33.21
C LEU A 18 17.19 -0.12 32.08
N ILE A 19 15.90 -0.43 32.23
CA ILE A 19 14.89 -0.03 31.26
C ILE A 19 14.72 1.49 31.26
N ASN A 20 14.87 2.11 30.11
CA ASN A 20 14.58 3.53 29.88
C ASN A 20 13.13 3.69 29.45
N LEU A 21 12.38 4.55 30.14
CA LEU A 21 11.02 4.91 29.79
C LEU A 21 11.00 6.30 29.17
N SER A 22 10.49 6.41 27.95
CA SER A 22 10.32 7.68 27.25
C SER A 22 8.85 7.86 26.85
N CYS A 23 8.37 9.10 26.88
CA CYS A 23 7.02 9.44 26.49
C CYS A 23 7.09 10.53 25.38
N TYR A 24 6.32 10.34 24.31
CA TYR A 24 6.31 11.22 23.15
C TYR A 24 4.91 11.81 22.93
N LYS A 25 4.84 12.97 22.28
CA LYS A 25 3.57 13.65 21.97
C LYS A 25 2.79 12.97 20.85
N SER A 26 3.50 12.28 19.95
CA SER A 26 2.89 11.60 18.81
C SER A 26 3.72 10.36 18.43
N GLY A 27 3.10 9.41 17.68
CA GLY A 27 3.81 8.26 17.13
C GLY A 27 4.91 8.67 16.14
N LYS A 28 4.76 9.81 15.48
CA LYS A 28 5.79 10.37 14.61
C LYS A 28 7.02 10.82 15.39
N ASP A 29 6.84 11.51 16.52
CA ASP A 29 7.94 11.93 17.39
C ASP A 29 8.64 10.71 17.99
N GLU A 30 7.88 9.69 18.38
CA GLU A 30 8.41 8.40 18.83
C GLU A 30 9.29 7.77 17.75
N ALA A 31 8.79 7.64 16.51
CA ALA A 31 9.52 7.04 15.40
C ALA A 31 10.80 7.82 15.04
N ILE A 32 10.78 9.16 15.13
CA ILE A 32 11.98 9.98 14.93
C ILE A 32 13.02 9.68 15.99
N ASN A 33 12.65 9.74 17.27
CA ASN A 33 13.59 9.51 18.37
C ASN A 33 14.17 8.09 18.39
N VAL A 34 13.32 7.09 18.11
CA VAL A 34 13.76 5.69 17.98
C VAL A 34 14.71 5.53 16.79
N GLY A 35 14.41 6.12 15.65
CA GLY A 35 15.28 6.10 14.48
C GLY A 35 16.65 6.70 14.77
N ASP A 36 16.70 7.87 15.41
CA ASP A 36 17.95 8.55 15.80
C ASP A 36 18.74 7.71 16.80
N LYS A 37 18.06 7.05 17.74
CA LYS A 37 18.71 6.13 18.70
C LYS A 37 19.31 4.90 17.99
N ILE A 38 18.60 4.33 17.01
CA ILE A 38 19.12 3.20 16.21
C ILE A 38 20.36 3.65 15.43
N GLU A 39 20.33 4.84 14.81
CA GLU A 39 21.51 5.38 14.10
C GLU A 39 22.71 5.57 15.04
N SER A 40 22.50 6.04 16.25
CA SER A 40 23.57 6.21 17.24
C SER A 40 24.21 4.89 17.69
N LEU A 41 23.41 3.82 17.71
CA LEU A 41 23.82 2.49 18.20
C LEU A 41 24.32 1.55 17.08
N LYS A 42 24.18 1.93 15.80
CA LYS A 42 24.50 1.05 14.67
C LYS A 42 25.93 0.53 14.63
N ASN A 43 26.89 1.33 15.09
CA ASN A 43 28.30 0.96 15.08
C ASN A 43 28.66 0.00 16.23
N GLU A 44 27.88 0.02 17.31
CA GLU A 44 28.09 -0.81 18.48
C GLU A 44 27.41 -2.18 18.33
N PHE A 45 26.12 -2.19 17.91
CA PHE A 45 25.33 -3.42 17.88
C PHE A 45 25.07 -3.96 16.47
N GLY A 46 25.14 -3.11 15.44
CA GLY A 46 24.68 -3.45 14.07
C GLY A 46 23.16 -3.56 13.97
N PHE A 47 22.60 -3.30 12.78
CA PHE A 47 21.14 -3.29 12.58
C PHE A 47 20.48 -4.65 12.83
N ASN A 48 21.18 -5.77 12.58
CA ASN A 48 20.62 -7.11 12.74
C ASN A 48 20.36 -7.51 14.19
N ASN A 49 20.98 -6.82 15.15
CA ASN A 49 20.86 -7.11 16.58
C ASN A 49 19.90 -6.14 17.30
N MET A 50 19.21 -5.29 16.55
CA MET A 50 18.21 -4.37 17.10
C MET A 50 16.80 -4.78 16.70
N ALA A 51 15.85 -4.69 17.62
CA ALA A 51 14.45 -4.99 17.35
C ALA A 51 13.52 -3.97 17.99
N ILE A 52 12.43 -3.65 17.30
CA ILE A 52 11.33 -2.84 17.83
C ILE A 52 10.13 -3.74 17.99
N LEU A 53 9.58 -3.80 19.21
CA LEU A 53 8.38 -4.55 19.51
C LEU A 53 7.18 -3.60 19.54
N VAL A 54 6.17 -3.87 18.71
CA VAL A 54 4.94 -3.09 18.66
C VAL A 54 3.75 -3.92 19.13
N ARG A 55 2.80 -3.28 19.80
CA ARG A 55 1.59 -3.95 20.27
C ARG A 55 0.63 -4.29 19.11
N ALA A 56 0.57 -3.44 18.12
CA ALA A 56 -0.31 -3.59 16.97
C ALA A 56 0.39 -3.16 15.68
N ILE A 57 0.07 -3.87 14.58
CA ILE A 57 0.72 -3.66 13.27
C ILE A 57 0.56 -2.24 12.73
N PHE A 58 -0.56 -1.56 13.01
CA PHE A 58 -0.74 -0.19 12.51
C PHE A 58 0.32 0.79 13.06
N GLN A 59 0.94 0.49 14.21
CA GLN A 59 2.00 1.31 14.79
C GLN A 59 3.30 1.26 13.98
N THR A 60 3.49 0.23 13.13
CA THR A 60 4.72 0.12 12.32
C THR A 60 4.84 1.23 11.28
N ARG A 61 3.71 1.84 10.86
CA ARG A 61 3.69 2.82 9.78
C ARG A 61 4.65 3.99 10.01
N GLU A 62 4.61 4.61 11.20
CA GLU A 62 5.44 5.78 11.52
C GLU A 62 6.94 5.40 11.51
N PHE A 63 7.27 4.20 11.99
CA PHE A 63 8.63 3.65 11.95
C PHE A 63 9.07 3.38 10.50
N GLU A 64 8.21 2.77 9.68
CA GLU A 64 8.50 2.49 8.28
C GLU A 64 8.76 3.78 7.50
N GLU A 65 7.92 4.81 7.66
CA GLU A 65 8.10 6.12 7.03
C GLU A 65 9.42 6.77 7.46
N ARG A 66 9.76 6.71 8.75
CA ARG A 66 11.03 7.26 9.25
C ARG A 66 12.23 6.50 8.69
N PHE A 67 12.22 5.17 8.71
CA PHE A 67 13.33 4.35 8.24
C PHE A 67 13.58 4.47 6.75
N LEU A 68 12.51 4.56 5.94
CA LEU A 68 12.64 4.85 4.51
C LEU A 68 13.30 6.21 4.27
N LYS A 69 12.91 7.22 5.07
CA LYS A 69 13.47 8.58 4.93
C LYS A 69 14.96 8.68 5.27
N ILE A 70 15.42 7.93 6.27
CA ILE A 70 16.82 7.97 6.74
C ILE A 70 17.65 6.78 6.23
N GLY A 71 17.07 5.90 5.39
CA GLY A 71 17.80 4.79 4.77
C GLY A 71 18.15 3.65 5.71
N ILE A 72 17.45 3.46 6.85
CA ILE A 72 17.66 2.32 7.74
C ILE A 72 17.01 1.07 7.12
N PRO A 73 17.77 -0.03 6.89
CA PRO A 73 17.21 -1.29 6.45
C PRO A 73 16.39 -1.92 7.59
N TYR A 74 15.18 -2.39 7.27
CA TYR A 74 14.30 -3.03 8.27
C TYR A 74 13.52 -4.20 7.68
N ARG A 75 13.03 -5.08 8.57
CA ARG A 75 12.15 -6.18 8.23
C ARG A 75 11.01 -6.25 9.24
N ILE A 76 9.76 -6.35 8.76
CA ILE A 76 8.58 -6.57 9.61
C ILE A 76 8.38 -8.07 9.78
N ILE A 77 8.28 -8.51 11.04
CA ILE A 77 8.00 -9.90 11.40
C ILE A 77 6.57 -9.98 11.91
N GLY A 78 5.79 -10.93 11.37
CA GLY A 78 4.40 -11.12 11.76
C GLY A 78 3.39 -10.17 11.12
N GLY A 79 3.80 -9.40 10.11
CA GLY A 79 2.93 -8.50 9.36
C GLY A 79 3.42 -8.24 7.94
N ILE A 80 2.53 -7.67 7.11
CA ILE A 80 2.86 -7.19 5.77
C ILE A 80 3.24 -5.72 5.90
N LYS A 81 4.31 -5.28 5.22
CA LYS A 81 4.71 -3.86 5.14
C LYS A 81 3.51 -3.01 4.73
N PHE A 82 3.40 -1.80 5.28
CA PHE A 82 2.27 -0.91 5.03
C PHE A 82 1.94 -0.78 3.52
N TYR A 83 2.96 -0.48 2.71
CA TYR A 83 2.80 -0.30 1.26
C TYR A 83 2.58 -1.61 0.49
N GLU A 84 2.75 -2.77 1.11
CA GLU A 84 2.49 -4.08 0.51
C GLU A 84 1.07 -4.57 0.74
N ARG A 85 0.29 -3.92 1.60
CA ARG A 85 -1.10 -4.25 1.88
C ARG A 85 -1.95 -4.10 0.62
N ALA A 86 -2.90 -5.01 0.44
CA ALA A 86 -3.72 -5.05 -0.76
C ALA A 86 -4.48 -3.73 -0.99
N GLU A 87 -5.11 -3.21 0.06
CA GLU A 87 -5.86 -1.95 0.02
C GLU A 87 -5.01 -0.74 -0.32
N ILE A 88 -3.74 -0.71 0.14
CA ILE A 88 -2.81 0.37 -0.18
C ILE A 88 -2.35 0.27 -1.64
N LYS A 89 -2.04 -0.94 -2.11
CA LYS A 89 -1.71 -1.18 -3.53
C LYS A 89 -2.88 -0.83 -4.45
N ASP A 90 -4.12 -1.08 -4.02
CA ASP A 90 -5.31 -0.69 -4.77
C ASP A 90 -5.43 0.83 -4.88
N CYS A 91 -5.30 1.56 -3.76
CA CYS A 91 -5.31 3.03 -3.76
C CYS A 91 -4.19 3.61 -4.64
N LEU A 92 -2.97 3.09 -4.52
CA LEU A 92 -1.84 3.51 -5.36
C LEU A 92 -2.09 3.23 -6.84
N SER A 93 -2.74 2.11 -7.18
CA SER A 93 -3.09 1.79 -8.58
C SER A 93 -4.14 2.75 -9.14
N TYR A 94 -5.10 3.21 -8.32
CA TYR A 94 -6.02 4.29 -8.72
C TYR A 94 -5.27 5.60 -9.02
N LEU A 95 -4.34 6.01 -8.16
CA LEU A 95 -3.54 7.21 -8.40
C LEU A 95 -2.66 7.09 -9.64
N ARG A 96 -2.03 5.93 -9.83
CA ARG A 96 -1.18 5.65 -11.01
C ARG A 96 -1.97 5.75 -12.30
N ILE A 97 -3.15 5.14 -12.39
CA ILE A 97 -3.95 5.15 -13.62
C ILE A 97 -4.52 6.54 -13.95
N VAL A 98 -4.78 7.38 -12.95
CA VAL A 98 -5.18 8.78 -13.13
C VAL A 98 -4.04 9.59 -13.72
N ASN A 99 -2.82 9.38 -13.26
CA ASN A 99 -1.63 10.07 -13.74
C ASN A 99 -1.11 9.49 -15.08
N GLN A 100 -1.23 8.18 -15.27
CA GLN A 100 -0.74 7.48 -16.44
C GLN A 100 -1.78 6.50 -16.99
N HIS A 101 -2.59 6.95 -17.96
CA HIS A 101 -3.70 6.16 -18.53
C HIS A 101 -3.30 4.86 -19.24
N LYS A 102 -2.02 4.70 -19.58
CA LYS A 102 -1.49 3.49 -20.25
C LYS A 102 -0.87 2.49 -19.27
N ASP A 103 -1.09 2.67 -17.96
CA ASP A 103 -0.63 1.72 -16.95
C ASP A 103 -1.60 0.53 -16.88
N ASP A 104 -1.39 -0.44 -17.73
CA ASP A 104 -2.25 -1.63 -17.85
C ASP A 104 -2.26 -2.47 -16.57
N LEU A 105 -1.13 -2.53 -15.84
CA LEU A 105 -1.05 -3.27 -14.57
C LEU A 105 -1.91 -2.60 -13.48
N ALA A 106 -1.88 -1.27 -13.42
CA ALA A 106 -2.72 -0.52 -12.50
C ALA A 106 -4.20 -0.69 -12.86
N PHE A 107 -4.56 -0.64 -14.15
CA PHE A 107 -5.93 -0.85 -14.61
C PHE A 107 -6.44 -2.25 -14.27
N GLU A 108 -5.70 -3.28 -14.60
CA GLU A 108 -6.07 -4.68 -14.34
C GLU A 108 -6.34 -4.91 -12.86
N ARG A 109 -5.51 -4.31 -11.98
CA ARG A 109 -5.68 -4.42 -10.55
C ARG A 109 -6.99 -3.80 -10.05
N ILE A 110 -7.37 -2.62 -10.54
CA ILE A 110 -8.50 -1.85 -9.98
C ILE A 110 -9.82 -2.03 -10.72
N VAL A 111 -9.82 -2.58 -11.92
CA VAL A 111 -11.01 -2.63 -12.79
C VAL A 111 -12.22 -3.28 -12.11
N ASN A 112 -11.98 -4.27 -11.24
CA ASN A 112 -13.01 -4.96 -10.44
C ASN A 112 -12.87 -4.75 -8.92
N VAL A 113 -12.14 -3.74 -8.48
CA VAL A 113 -11.99 -3.34 -7.07
C VAL A 113 -12.48 -1.89 -6.90
N PRO A 114 -13.60 -1.66 -6.17
CA PRO A 114 -14.56 -2.62 -5.62
C PRO A 114 -15.25 -3.45 -6.72
N LYS A 115 -15.93 -4.54 -6.32
CA LYS A 115 -16.59 -5.46 -7.28
C LYS A 115 -17.58 -4.74 -8.19
N ARG A 116 -17.40 -4.90 -9.52
CA ARG A 116 -18.21 -4.28 -10.60
C ARG A 116 -18.79 -5.31 -11.57
N SER A 117 -18.88 -6.57 -11.19
CA SER A 117 -19.30 -7.68 -12.05
C SER A 117 -18.38 -7.87 -13.29
N ILE A 118 -17.11 -7.49 -13.18
CA ILE A 118 -16.09 -7.67 -14.20
C ILE A 118 -15.26 -8.89 -13.79
N GLY A 119 -15.57 -10.03 -14.41
CA GLY A 119 -14.86 -11.29 -14.13
C GLY A 119 -13.71 -11.54 -15.13
N ASP A 120 -12.97 -12.61 -14.88
CA ASP A 120 -11.76 -13.00 -15.64
C ASP A 120 -12.04 -13.14 -17.14
N THR A 121 -13.20 -13.66 -17.51
CA THR A 121 -13.58 -13.78 -18.93
C THR A 121 -13.65 -12.42 -19.64
N THR A 122 -14.14 -11.39 -18.96
CA THR A 122 -14.18 -10.03 -19.52
C THR A 122 -12.77 -9.43 -19.57
N ILE A 123 -11.98 -9.60 -18.52
CA ILE A 123 -10.59 -9.14 -18.46
C ILE A 123 -9.78 -9.79 -19.60
N ASN A 124 -9.91 -11.08 -19.80
CA ASN A 124 -9.27 -11.79 -20.91
C ASN A 124 -9.72 -11.26 -22.29
N THR A 125 -11.01 -10.95 -22.46
CA THR A 125 -11.50 -10.37 -23.72
C THR A 125 -10.87 -8.99 -23.98
N ILE A 126 -10.79 -8.14 -22.95
CA ILE A 126 -10.15 -6.82 -23.02
C ILE A 126 -8.66 -6.97 -23.36
N SER A 127 -7.94 -7.85 -22.65
CA SER A 127 -6.50 -8.10 -22.86
C SER A 127 -6.21 -8.63 -24.26
N ASN A 128 -6.99 -9.58 -24.76
CA ASN A 128 -6.79 -10.14 -26.10
C ASN A 128 -7.04 -9.05 -27.18
N TYR A 129 -8.07 -8.25 -27.02
CA TYR A 129 -8.36 -7.14 -27.94
C TYR A 129 -7.25 -6.07 -27.89
N ALA A 130 -6.76 -5.74 -26.71
CA ALA A 130 -5.66 -4.80 -26.52
C ALA A 130 -4.37 -5.28 -27.21
N LYS A 131 -4.00 -6.54 -27.00
CA LYS A 131 -2.81 -7.17 -27.64
C LYS A 131 -2.94 -7.17 -29.17
N SER A 132 -4.08 -7.59 -29.71
CA SER A 132 -4.31 -7.67 -31.16
C SER A 132 -4.24 -6.31 -31.84
N ASN A 133 -4.65 -5.25 -31.15
CA ASN A 133 -4.70 -3.90 -31.71
C ASN A 133 -3.54 -3.01 -31.22
N LYS A 134 -2.63 -3.51 -30.40
CA LYS A 134 -1.49 -2.78 -29.79
C LYS A 134 -1.92 -1.49 -29.07
N ILE A 135 -2.99 -1.54 -28.29
CA ILE A 135 -3.55 -0.44 -27.52
C ILE A 135 -3.60 -0.78 -26.02
N SER A 136 -3.79 0.23 -25.17
CA SER A 136 -3.93 0.02 -23.72
C SER A 136 -5.20 -0.73 -23.34
N LEU A 137 -5.24 -1.31 -22.13
CA LEU A 137 -6.45 -1.97 -21.62
C LEU A 137 -7.63 -1.00 -21.47
N ILE A 138 -7.38 0.26 -21.13
CA ILE A 138 -8.42 1.30 -21.08
C ILE A 138 -8.98 1.56 -22.47
N ASP A 139 -8.12 1.78 -23.47
CA ASP A 139 -8.57 2.05 -24.84
C ASP A 139 -9.30 0.84 -25.44
N SER A 140 -8.79 -0.37 -25.17
CA SER A 140 -9.46 -1.63 -25.50
C SER A 140 -10.86 -1.69 -24.89
N SER A 141 -10.98 -1.34 -23.60
CA SER A 141 -12.25 -1.34 -22.88
C SER A 141 -13.26 -0.38 -23.51
N LYS A 142 -12.82 0.85 -23.88
CA LYS A 142 -13.65 1.83 -24.56
C LYS A 142 -14.16 1.31 -25.90
N LYS A 143 -13.25 0.77 -26.73
CA LYS A 143 -13.59 0.19 -28.03
C LYS A 143 -14.58 -0.96 -27.93
N LEU A 144 -14.38 -1.88 -26.97
CA LEU A 144 -15.29 -3.00 -26.76
C LEU A 144 -16.68 -2.57 -26.27
N LEU A 145 -16.76 -1.46 -25.50
CA LEU A 145 -18.03 -0.85 -25.09
C LEU A 145 -18.76 -0.21 -26.29
N GLU A 146 -18.05 0.53 -27.15
CA GLU A 146 -18.57 1.13 -28.38
C GLU A 146 -19.10 0.04 -29.33
N LEU A 147 -18.36 -1.05 -29.50
CA LEU A 147 -18.72 -2.19 -30.35
C LEU A 147 -19.80 -3.11 -29.74
N ASN A 148 -20.31 -2.80 -28.55
CA ASN A 148 -21.27 -3.64 -27.82
C ASN A 148 -20.83 -5.10 -27.62
N LYS A 149 -19.52 -5.36 -27.52
CA LYS A 149 -18.93 -6.70 -27.32
C LYS A 149 -18.81 -7.11 -25.86
N ILE A 150 -19.30 -6.30 -24.92
CA ILE A 150 -19.32 -6.55 -23.48
C ILE A 150 -20.73 -6.92 -23.04
N LYS A 151 -20.85 -7.95 -22.18
CA LYS A 151 -22.14 -8.41 -21.63
C LYS A 151 -22.86 -7.27 -20.90
N PRO A 152 -24.20 -7.14 -20.99
CA PRO A 152 -24.95 -6.02 -20.41
C PRO A 152 -24.68 -5.79 -18.93
N LYS A 153 -24.62 -6.87 -18.12
CA LYS A 153 -24.32 -6.79 -16.68
C LYS A 153 -22.96 -6.18 -16.37
N THR A 154 -21.96 -6.48 -17.17
CA THR A 154 -20.58 -5.99 -17.00
C THR A 154 -20.38 -4.59 -17.62
N LYS A 155 -21.17 -4.25 -18.64
CA LYS A 155 -21.11 -2.98 -19.36
C LYS A 155 -21.26 -1.78 -18.43
N ILE A 156 -22.21 -1.83 -17.49
CA ILE A 156 -22.46 -0.75 -16.51
C ILE A 156 -21.24 -0.53 -15.64
N GLY A 157 -20.68 -1.59 -15.05
CA GLY A 157 -19.52 -1.49 -14.17
C GLY A 157 -18.26 -1.00 -14.89
N LEU A 158 -18.02 -1.51 -16.12
CA LEU A 158 -16.86 -1.11 -16.92
C LEU A 158 -16.98 0.34 -17.39
N SER A 159 -18.16 0.78 -17.85
CA SER A 159 -18.41 2.16 -18.21
C SER A 159 -18.26 3.12 -17.03
N SER A 160 -18.73 2.72 -15.85
CA SER A 160 -18.62 3.53 -14.64
C SER A 160 -17.18 3.80 -14.25
N ILE A 161 -16.30 2.75 -14.20
CA ILE A 161 -14.91 2.94 -13.82
C ILE A 161 -14.13 3.77 -14.85
N ILE A 162 -14.38 3.59 -16.15
CA ILE A 162 -13.72 4.39 -17.19
C ILE A 162 -14.10 5.86 -17.04
N LYS A 163 -15.39 6.18 -16.89
CA LYS A 163 -15.85 7.58 -16.68
C LYS A 163 -15.25 8.21 -15.43
N LEU A 164 -15.10 7.42 -14.36
CA LEU A 164 -14.51 7.88 -13.11
C LEU A 164 -13.03 8.23 -13.28
N ILE A 165 -12.25 7.36 -13.93
CA ILE A 165 -10.83 7.61 -14.24
C ILE A 165 -10.70 8.88 -15.12
N GLU A 166 -11.51 9.02 -16.16
CA GLU A 166 -11.48 10.20 -17.04
C GLU A 166 -11.84 11.49 -16.31
N LYS A 167 -12.81 11.43 -15.39
CA LYS A 167 -13.16 12.58 -14.54
C LYS A 167 -11.98 12.99 -13.69
N TRP A 168 -11.41 12.06 -12.92
CA TRP A 168 -10.29 12.35 -12.02
C TRP A 168 -9.05 12.86 -12.76
N SER A 169 -8.78 12.34 -13.94
CA SER A 169 -7.64 12.82 -14.74
C SER A 169 -7.82 14.25 -15.22
N ARG A 170 -9.05 14.62 -15.59
CA ARG A 170 -9.37 16.03 -15.94
C ARG A 170 -9.25 16.95 -14.72
N ASP A 171 -9.77 16.52 -13.57
CA ASP A 171 -9.70 17.27 -12.32
C ASP A 171 -8.24 17.46 -11.87
N HIS A 172 -7.39 16.43 -12.03
CA HIS A 172 -5.96 16.51 -11.74
C HIS A 172 -5.23 17.52 -12.66
N LEU A 173 -5.48 17.47 -13.96
CA LEU A 173 -4.89 18.41 -14.91
C LEU A 173 -5.31 19.86 -14.65
N ASN A 174 -6.56 20.09 -14.25
CA ASN A 174 -7.05 21.42 -13.91
C ASN A 174 -6.48 21.93 -12.57
N GLY A 175 -6.22 21.05 -11.61
CA GLY A 175 -5.62 21.39 -10.30
C GLY A 175 -4.14 21.78 -10.38
N THR A 176 -3.39 21.24 -11.33
CA THR A 176 -1.96 21.57 -11.54
C THR A 176 -1.73 22.93 -12.21
N ASN A 177 -2.77 23.58 -12.74
CA ASN A 177 -2.67 24.91 -13.34
C ASN A 177 -2.87 26.07 -12.35
N HIS A 178 -2.97 25.80 -11.06
CA HIS A 178 -3.18 26.80 -9.99
C HIS A 178 -2.03 26.87 -8.97
N VAL A 179 -0.82 26.39 -9.31
CA VAL A 179 0.38 26.53 -8.47
C VAL A 179 1.46 27.30 -9.20
#